data_d3cea1e32c4daee2b0bf0e2fbe9f01ea
#
_entry.id   d3cea1e32c4daee2b0bf0e2fbe9f01ea
#
_cell.length_a   1.000
_cell.length_b   1.000
_cell.length_c   1.000
_cell.angle_alpha   90.00
_cell.angle_beta   90.00
_cell.angle_gamma   90.00
#
_symmetry.space_group_name_H-M   'P 1'
#
loop_
_entity.id
_entity.type
_entity.pdbx_description
1 polymer ?
#
loop_
_entity_poly.entity_id
_entity_poly.type
_entity_poly.pdbx_seq_one_letter_code
_entity_poly.pdbx_strand_id
1 'polypeptide(L)'
;KYFETAKGNFKSKGFAKPYFGNISNYPLLEELVYIFNLPSPDIQNNNYKEVLYYITPVNIWGSNHHNGIPNIFNDTDIPENQQRGYNQTELGASKEVSNTTVDIVLGKTFKEKSNIKPLKKYEGDLIFEGRLGNSIRFGSTILLNENPITPWSTGSSSGDPIMIFRNGQGDPGSVGFKPTIENINLDPSSVYLTSTQKIPLQAASSNYFSYKDNPPTNPTDYAGKQIILNSGRLVFNTTQDHLLLSSTKSINLNSLSTVNIDATGLVVQTNNIYLGSKSADEPLVLGSTAVAQLQEVVDILKTLLNACKTAANGGGPIPSLQGSADILITRLNNLDLTKMLSNYNYTV
;
A
#
# COMPACT_ATOMS: atom_id res chain seq x y z
N LYS A 1 -27.20 24.38 -15.14
CA LYS A 1 -27.44 25.62 -15.89
C LYS A 1 -26.16 26.01 -16.62
N TYR A 2 -26.31 26.60 -17.80
CA TYR A 2 -25.18 27.10 -18.56
C TYR A 2 -25.42 28.55 -19.02
N PHE A 3 -24.35 29.25 -19.32
CA PHE A 3 -24.34 30.62 -19.82
C PHE A 3 -23.53 30.66 -21.13
N GLU A 4 -23.93 31.47 -22.09
CA GLU A 4 -23.15 31.71 -23.30
C GLU A 4 -22.11 32.79 -23.03
N THR A 5 -20.83 32.48 -23.30
CA THR A 5 -19.72 33.43 -23.11
C THR A 5 -19.56 34.38 -24.29
N ALA A 6 -20.00 34.00 -25.49
CA ALA A 6 -19.73 34.73 -26.73
C ALA A 6 -20.37 36.13 -26.83
N LYS A 7 -21.30 36.51 -25.96
CA LYS A 7 -22.04 37.77 -26.05
C LYS A 7 -22.11 38.61 -24.76
N GLY A 8 -21.29 38.30 -23.77
CA GLY A 8 -21.27 39.06 -22.49
C GLY A 8 -22.58 39.08 -21.71
N ASN A 9 -23.51 38.20 -22.05
CA ASN A 9 -24.85 38.18 -21.45
C ASN A 9 -24.99 36.96 -20.54
N PHE A 10 -24.78 37.17 -19.25
CA PHE A 10 -24.82 36.13 -18.20
C PHE A 10 -26.23 35.64 -17.83
N LYS A 11 -27.19 35.68 -18.72
CA LYS A 11 -28.48 35.06 -18.48
C LYS A 11 -28.42 33.56 -18.71
N SER A 12 -28.94 32.79 -17.76
CA SER A 12 -29.05 31.32 -17.91
C SER A 12 -29.83 30.98 -19.16
N LYS A 13 -29.24 30.17 -20.03
CA LYS A 13 -29.82 29.70 -21.28
C LYS A 13 -30.56 28.37 -21.16
N GLY A 14 -30.34 27.60 -20.10
CA GLY A 14 -30.98 26.33 -19.91
C GLY A 14 -30.18 25.32 -19.11
N PHE A 15 -30.47 24.05 -19.36
CA PHE A 15 -29.80 22.92 -18.73
C PHE A 15 -29.21 22.03 -19.82
N ALA A 16 -27.98 21.60 -19.62
CA ALA A 16 -27.35 20.57 -20.44
C ALA A 16 -27.08 19.32 -19.58
N LYS A 17 -27.18 18.13 -20.20
CA LYS A 17 -26.89 16.85 -19.57
C LYS A 17 -25.49 16.38 -19.97
N PRO A 18 -24.81 15.57 -19.15
CA PRO A 18 -23.56 14.94 -19.58
C PRO A 18 -23.82 14.04 -20.80
N TYR A 19 -22.93 14.10 -21.79
CA TYR A 19 -23.07 13.29 -22.99
C TYR A 19 -22.78 11.81 -22.74
N PHE A 20 -21.71 11.51 -22.02
CA PHE A 20 -21.34 10.13 -21.70
C PHE A 20 -22.11 9.66 -20.47
N GLY A 21 -22.77 8.50 -20.58
CA GLY A 21 -23.49 7.91 -19.44
C GLY A 21 -22.61 7.17 -18.45
N ASN A 22 -21.46 6.70 -18.92
CA ASN A 22 -20.52 5.88 -18.15
C ASN A 22 -19.25 6.62 -17.71
N ILE A 23 -18.97 7.79 -18.28
CA ILE A 23 -17.85 8.66 -17.91
C ILE A 23 -18.42 10.03 -17.59
N SER A 24 -18.43 10.39 -16.32
CA SER A 24 -18.92 11.70 -15.88
C SER A 24 -17.78 12.58 -15.43
N ASN A 25 -17.57 13.69 -16.13
CA ASN A 25 -16.77 14.79 -15.63
C ASN A 25 -17.74 15.93 -15.26
N TYR A 26 -17.94 16.16 -13.98
CA TYR A 26 -18.88 17.17 -13.50
C TYR A 26 -18.14 18.53 -13.45
N PRO A 27 -18.57 19.53 -14.25
CA PRO A 27 -17.90 20.82 -14.30
C PRO A 27 -18.07 21.60 -12.99
N LEU A 28 -17.08 22.40 -12.68
CA LEU A 28 -17.17 23.40 -11.61
C LEU A 28 -17.98 24.60 -12.10
N LEU A 29 -18.29 25.50 -11.15
CA LEU A 29 -18.86 26.79 -11.50
C LEU A 29 -17.90 27.54 -12.41
N GLU A 30 -18.43 28.16 -13.47
CA GLU A 30 -17.66 28.96 -14.44
C GLU A 30 -16.70 28.21 -15.35
N GLU A 31 -16.63 26.89 -15.26
CA GLU A 31 -15.88 26.09 -16.23
C GLU A 31 -16.52 26.12 -17.61
N LEU A 32 -15.66 26.20 -18.63
CA LEU A 32 -16.07 26.13 -20.03
C LEU A 32 -16.33 24.69 -20.45
N VAL A 33 -17.46 24.48 -21.12
CA VAL A 33 -17.85 23.18 -21.67
C VAL A 33 -18.32 23.33 -23.10
N TYR A 34 -18.11 22.33 -23.95
CA TYR A 34 -18.77 22.27 -25.23
C TYR A 34 -20.21 21.82 -25.05
N ILE A 35 -21.15 22.56 -25.63
CA ILE A 35 -22.57 22.22 -25.65
C ILE A 35 -23.03 21.96 -27.11
N PHE A 36 -23.82 20.92 -27.29
CA PHE A 36 -24.39 20.56 -28.57
C PHE A 36 -25.78 19.97 -28.38
N ASN A 37 -26.57 20.07 -29.44
CA ASN A 37 -27.94 19.58 -29.49
C ASN A 37 -27.98 18.15 -30.03
N LEU A 38 -28.75 17.30 -29.37
CA LEU A 38 -29.09 15.97 -29.84
C LEU A 38 -30.60 15.72 -29.72
N PRO A 39 -31.14 14.75 -30.47
CA PRO A 39 -32.54 14.35 -30.33
C PRO A 39 -32.85 13.94 -28.88
N SER A 40 -34.03 14.30 -28.41
CA SER A 40 -34.49 13.83 -27.11
C SER A 40 -34.71 12.32 -27.11
N PRO A 41 -34.30 11.61 -26.03
CA PRO A 41 -34.62 10.19 -25.90
C PRO A 41 -36.13 9.94 -25.71
N ASP A 42 -36.89 10.95 -25.32
CA ASP A 42 -38.33 10.88 -25.19
C ASP A 42 -39.03 11.33 -26.49
N ILE A 43 -39.02 10.46 -27.46
CA ILE A 43 -39.57 10.70 -28.79
C ILE A 43 -41.11 10.85 -28.74
N GLN A 44 -41.79 10.21 -27.80
CA GLN A 44 -43.27 10.17 -27.76
C GLN A 44 -43.87 11.45 -27.17
N ASN A 45 -43.23 12.06 -26.19
CA ASN A 45 -43.79 13.22 -25.46
C ASN A 45 -43.16 14.56 -25.84
N ASN A 46 -42.08 14.56 -26.59
CA ASN A 46 -41.24 15.74 -26.73
C ASN A 46 -41.26 16.39 -28.13
N ASN A 47 -42.16 15.97 -29.03
CA ASN A 47 -42.32 16.56 -30.37
C ASN A 47 -40.99 16.86 -31.09
N TYR A 48 -40.02 15.92 -31.02
CA TYR A 48 -38.68 16.08 -31.59
C TYR A 48 -37.87 17.24 -30.97
N LYS A 49 -38.15 17.64 -29.75
CA LYS A 49 -37.35 18.67 -29.10
C LYS A 49 -35.91 18.22 -28.91
N GLU A 50 -35.02 19.12 -29.22
CA GLU A 50 -33.61 18.92 -28.99
C GLU A 50 -33.27 19.01 -27.49
N VAL A 51 -32.38 18.16 -27.05
CA VAL A 51 -31.81 18.18 -25.71
C VAL A 51 -30.35 18.58 -25.79
N LEU A 52 -29.97 19.48 -24.91
CA LEU A 52 -28.61 19.96 -24.82
C LEU A 52 -27.76 18.99 -24.01
N TYR A 53 -26.64 18.64 -24.55
CA TYR A 53 -25.60 17.83 -23.92
C TYR A 53 -24.30 18.61 -23.82
N TYR A 54 -23.50 18.30 -22.82
CA TYR A 54 -22.15 18.81 -22.68
C TYR A 54 -21.13 17.66 -22.67
N ILE A 55 -19.95 17.93 -23.19
CA ILE A 55 -18.77 17.10 -23.00
C ILE A 55 -17.82 17.76 -22.00
N THR A 56 -16.74 17.06 -21.68
CA THR A 56 -15.75 17.45 -20.66
C THR A 56 -15.41 18.94 -20.70
N PRO A 57 -15.07 19.54 -19.54
CA PRO A 57 -14.57 20.91 -19.48
C PRO A 57 -13.42 21.12 -20.47
N VAL A 58 -13.44 22.31 -21.08
CA VAL A 58 -12.42 22.70 -22.05
C VAL A 58 -11.22 23.29 -21.31
N ASN A 59 -10.09 22.63 -21.42
CA ASN A 59 -8.86 23.12 -20.82
C ASN A 59 -8.17 24.14 -21.75
N ILE A 60 -8.64 25.38 -21.75
CA ILE A 60 -8.11 26.42 -22.60
C ILE A 60 -6.74 26.93 -22.18
N TRP A 61 -6.32 26.66 -20.95
CA TRP A 61 -5.07 27.16 -20.38
C TRP A 61 -4.00 26.10 -20.18
N GLY A 62 -4.27 24.86 -20.58
CA GLY A 62 -3.33 23.75 -20.40
C GLY A 62 -3.21 23.23 -18.97
N SER A 63 -4.09 23.66 -18.05
CA SER A 63 -4.16 23.19 -16.68
C SER A 63 -5.21 22.11 -16.52
N ASN A 64 -4.89 21.04 -15.80
CA ASN A 64 -5.81 19.94 -15.54
C ASN A 64 -6.76 20.21 -14.36
N HIS A 65 -6.49 21.22 -13.56
CA HIS A 65 -7.19 21.48 -12.31
C HIS A 65 -8.25 22.57 -12.41
N HIS A 66 -8.01 23.58 -13.24
CA HIS A 66 -8.90 24.73 -13.40
C HIS A 66 -8.77 25.34 -14.79
N ASN A 67 -9.83 25.96 -15.26
CA ASN A 67 -9.91 26.55 -16.59
C ASN A 67 -9.38 27.99 -16.64
N GLY A 68 -9.32 28.67 -15.54
CA GLY A 68 -8.99 30.08 -15.48
C GLY A 68 -7.50 30.39 -15.37
N ILE A 69 -6.64 29.39 -15.21
CA ILE A 69 -5.21 29.60 -15.01
C ILE A 69 -4.48 29.71 -16.35
N PRO A 70 -3.58 30.70 -16.48
CA PRO A 70 -2.74 30.85 -17.66
C PRO A 70 -1.92 29.61 -17.96
N ASN A 71 -1.44 29.51 -19.19
CA ASN A 71 -0.59 28.42 -19.61
C ASN A 71 0.60 28.27 -18.64
N ILE A 72 0.70 27.10 -18.04
CA ILE A 72 1.73 26.76 -17.06
C ILE A 72 3.17 26.98 -17.62
N PHE A 73 3.37 26.82 -18.91
CA PHE A 73 4.68 27.03 -19.53
C PHE A 73 5.10 28.49 -19.54
N ASN A 74 4.15 29.41 -19.50
CA ASN A 74 4.45 30.84 -19.43
C ASN A 74 4.76 31.31 -18.01
N ASP A 75 4.34 30.52 -17.01
CA ASP A 75 4.52 30.89 -15.60
C ASP A 75 5.70 30.18 -14.93
N THR A 76 6.35 29.23 -15.60
CA THR A 76 7.49 28.48 -15.03
C THR A 76 8.71 29.36 -14.75
N ASP A 77 8.89 30.43 -15.51
CA ASP A 77 10.00 31.36 -15.36
C ASP A 77 9.65 32.61 -14.52
N ILE A 78 8.39 32.69 -14.08
CA ILE A 78 7.91 33.78 -13.25
C ILE A 78 8.07 33.41 -11.78
N PRO A 79 8.66 34.27 -10.94
CA PRO A 79 8.72 34.05 -9.51
C PRO A 79 7.34 33.72 -8.92
N GLU A 80 7.28 32.81 -7.97
CA GLU A 80 6.04 32.29 -7.39
C GLU A 80 5.08 33.39 -6.87
N ASN A 81 5.64 34.48 -6.35
CA ASN A 81 4.91 35.65 -5.89
C ASN A 81 4.34 36.55 -7.03
N GLN A 82 4.66 36.25 -8.27
CA GLN A 82 4.18 36.98 -9.46
C GLN A 82 3.29 36.13 -10.36
N GLN A 83 3.11 34.87 -10.03
CA GLN A 83 2.22 33.95 -10.78
C GLN A 83 0.77 34.39 -10.65
N ARG A 84 0.01 34.29 -11.74
CA ARG A 84 -1.38 34.73 -11.77
C ARG A 84 -2.31 33.72 -11.09
N GLY A 85 -3.21 34.23 -10.27
CA GLY A 85 -4.29 33.43 -9.70
C GLY A 85 -5.48 33.27 -10.66
N TYR A 86 -6.33 32.31 -10.37
CA TYR A 86 -7.55 31.99 -11.13
C TYR A 86 -8.41 33.23 -11.40
N ASN A 87 -8.78 33.97 -10.37
CA ASN A 87 -9.64 35.16 -10.49
C ASN A 87 -9.04 36.28 -11.34
N GLN A 88 -7.74 36.39 -11.38
CA GLN A 88 -7.05 37.40 -12.19
C GLN A 88 -7.10 37.07 -13.68
N THR A 89 -7.10 35.78 -14.01
CA THR A 89 -7.15 35.32 -15.39
C THR A 89 -8.54 35.45 -15.98
N GLU A 90 -9.55 35.09 -15.20
CA GLU A 90 -10.95 35.15 -15.60
C GLU A 90 -11.39 36.58 -15.96
N LEU A 91 -10.96 37.54 -15.18
CA LEU A 91 -11.30 38.97 -15.38
C LEU A 91 -10.43 39.67 -16.41
N GLY A 92 -9.44 39.01 -17.00
CA GLY A 92 -8.49 39.61 -17.92
C GLY A 92 -7.62 40.71 -17.26
N ALA A 93 -7.58 40.75 -15.94
CA ALA A 93 -6.86 41.76 -15.19
C ALA A 93 -5.42 41.29 -14.92
N SER A 94 -4.47 42.06 -15.36
CA SER A 94 -3.07 41.96 -14.92
C SER A 94 -2.92 42.60 -13.53
N LYS A 95 -3.45 41.99 -12.48
CA LYS A 95 -3.21 42.43 -11.12
C LYS A 95 -2.07 41.67 -10.49
N GLU A 96 -1.32 42.38 -9.66
CA GLU A 96 -0.33 41.77 -8.79
C GLU A 96 -0.97 40.68 -7.94
N VAL A 97 -0.35 39.49 -7.93
CA VAL A 97 -0.75 38.39 -7.05
C VAL A 97 -0.47 38.84 -5.63
N SER A 98 -1.49 38.98 -4.83
CA SER A 98 -1.27 39.05 -3.39
C SER A 98 -0.69 37.68 -2.96
N ASN A 99 0.39 37.71 -2.19
CA ASN A 99 1.07 36.53 -1.64
C ASN A 99 0.21 35.68 -0.68
N THR A 100 -1.11 35.77 -0.77
CA THR A 100 -2.02 34.97 0.02
C THR A 100 -2.26 33.66 -0.71
N THR A 101 -1.68 32.61 -0.20
CA THR A 101 -1.99 31.21 -0.51
C THR A 101 -3.43 30.83 -0.14
N VAL A 102 -4.39 31.68 -0.49
CA VAL A 102 -5.80 31.43 -0.18
C VAL A 102 -6.37 30.57 -1.30
N ASP A 103 -6.73 29.34 -0.96
CA ASP A 103 -7.45 28.46 -1.87
C ASP A 103 -8.77 29.09 -2.30
N ILE A 104 -9.04 29.09 -3.59
CA ILE A 104 -10.25 29.66 -4.17
C ILE A 104 -11.39 28.65 -4.07
N VAL A 105 -12.56 29.12 -3.64
CA VAL A 105 -13.76 28.29 -3.56
C VAL A 105 -14.47 28.29 -4.92
N LEU A 106 -14.46 27.16 -5.60
CA LEU A 106 -15.10 26.94 -6.89
C LEU A 106 -16.31 26.01 -6.71
N GLY A 107 -17.50 26.53 -7.02
CA GLY A 107 -18.75 25.77 -6.81
C GLY A 107 -19.19 25.76 -5.35
N LYS A 108 -19.98 24.72 -4.96
CA LYS A 108 -20.55 24.64 -3.61
C LYS A 108 -19.61 24.03 -2.58
N THR A 109 -18.81 23.07 -2.99
CA THR A 109 -18.00 22.22 -2.09
C THR A 109 -16.56 22.10 -2.53
N PHE A 110 -16.23 22.49 -3.74
CA PHE A 110 -14.86 22.41 -4.26
C PHE A 110 -14.06 23.62 -3.80
N LYS A 111 -12.91 23.34 -3.22
CA LYS A 111 -11.91 24.32 -2.85
C LYS A 111 -10.64 24.04 -3.65
N GLU A 112 -10.21 24.99 -4.44
CA GLU A 112 -8.96 24.87 -5.18
C GLU A 112 -7.77 24.78 -4.25
N LYS A 113 -6.84 23.89 -4.59
CA LYS A 113 -5.57 23.71 -3.91
C LYS A 113 -4.44 24.21 -4.80
N SER A 114 -3.93 25.39 -4.53
CA SER A 114 -2.88 26.05 -5.33
C SER A 114 -1.55 25.30 -5.36
N ASN A 115 -1.33 24.38 -4.43
CA ASN A 115 -0.16 23.52 -4.36
C ASN A 115 -0.28 22.20 -5.15
N ILE A 116 -1.44 21.91 -5.73
CA ILE A 116 -1.60 20.74 -6.60
C ILE A 116 -1.11 21.07 -8.00
N LYS A 117 -0.19 20.29 -8.50
CA LYS A 117 0.49 20.47 -9.79
C LYS A 117 0.05 19.41 -10.79
N PRO A 118 -0.05 19.76 -12.10
CA PRO A 118 -0.30 18.77 -13.13
C PRO A 118 0.88 17.80 -13.25
N LEU A 119 0.60 16.61 -13.74
CA LEU A 119 1.64 15.64 -14.05
C LEU A 119 2.41 16.03 -15.30
N LYS A 120 3.71 15.86 -15.26
CA LYS A 120 4.56 15.93 -16.44
C LYS A 120 4.19 14.79 -17.39
N LYS A 121 3.88 15.15 -18.62
CA LYS A 121 3.54 14.22 -19.69
C LYS A 121 4.80 13.82 -20.44
N TYR A 122 4.87 12.56 -20.83
CA TYR A 122 5.89 12.06 -21.73
C TYR A 122 5.25 11.57 -23.02
N GLU A 123 6.01 11.49 -24.07
CA GLU A 123 5.52 11.05 -25.38
C GLU A 123 4.88 9.66 -25.30
N GLY A 124 3.65 9.55 -25.80
CA GLY A 124 2.89 8.31 -25.77
C GLY A 124 2.10 8.02 -24.49
N ASP A 125 2.20 8.87 -23.47
CA ASP A 125 1.43 8.70 -22.23
C ASP A 125 -0.08 8.93 -22.44
N LEU A 126 -0.89 8.10 -21.78
CA LEU A 126 -2.30 8.37 -21.50
C LEU A 126 -2.48 8.58 -20.00
N ILE A 127 -2.92 9.78 -19.60
CA ILE A 127 -3.03 10.15 -18.20
C ILE A 127 -4.45 10.63 -17.90
N PHE A 128 -5.04 10.07 -16.86
CA PHE A 128 -6.25 10.60 -16.22
C PHE A 128 -5.85 11.29 -14.92
N GLU A 129 -6.10 12.58 -14.81
CA GLU A 129 -5.81 13.36 -13.61
C GLU A 129 -7.09 13.89 -12.99
N GLY A 130 -7.22 13.69 -11.69
CA GLY A 130 -8.23 14.36 -10.88
C GLY A 130 -7.72 15.71 -10.35
N ARG A 131 -8.65 16.54 -9.90
CA ARG A 131 -8.37 17.93 -9.50
C ARG A 131 -7.58 18.07 -8.20
N LEU A 132 -7.44 16.99 -7.42
CA LEU A 132 -6.77 17.01 -6.11
C LEU A 132 -5.53 16.09 -6.06
N GLY A 133 -4.89 15.87 -7.21
CA GLY A 133 -3.61 15.18 -7.28
C GLY A 133 -3.70 13.66 -7.39
N ASN A 134 -4.88 13.10 -7.53
CA ASN A 134 -5.06 11.69 -7.87
C ASN A 134 -4.95 11.47 -9.37
N SER A 135 -4.37 10.35 -9.79
CA SER A 135 -4.13 10.09 -11.21
C SER A 135 -3.99 8.61 -11.54
N ILE A 136 -4.21 8.31 -12.82
CA ILE A 136 -3.88 7.04 -13.44
C ILE A 136 -3.03 7.35 -14.67
N ARG A 137 -1.83 6.79 -14.74
CA ARG A 137 -0.96 6.88 -15.93
C ARG A 137 -0.83 5.51 -16.58
N PHE A 138 -1.03 5.49 -17.88
CA PHE A 138 -0.57 4.45 -18.79
C PHE A 138 0.63 5.02 -19.56
N GLY A 139 1.80 4.61 -19.18
CA GLY A 139 3.05 5.17 -19.69
C GLY A 139 4.03 4.09 -20.11
N SER A 140 5.22 4.53 -20.46
CA SER A 140 6.33 3.64 -20.78
C SER A 140 7.66 4.23 -20.32
N THR A 141 8.71 3.43 -20.37
CA THR A 141 10.07 3.94 -20.28
C THR A 141 10.45 4.60 -21.59
N ILE A 142 10.87 5.85 -21.51
CA ILE A 142 11.37 6.61 -22.64
C ILE A 142 12.87 6.85 -22.45
N LEU A 143 13.65 6.46 -23.45
CA LEU A 143 15.08 6.68 -23.47
C LEU A 143 15.44 7.82 -24.40
N LEU A 144 16.32 8.68 -23.96
CA LEU A 144 17.01 9.65 -24.80
C LEU A 144 18.51 9.35 -24.77
N ASN A 145 19.09 9.01 -25.92
CA ASN A 145 20.48 8.59 -26.01
C ASN A 145 20.83 7.49 -24.99
N GLU A 146 20.03 6.43 -24.97
CA GLU A 146 20.15 5.26 -24.08
C GLU A 146 19.93 5.53 -22.58
N ASN A 147 19.67 6.77 -22.18
CA ASN A 147 19.35 7.12 -20.79
C ASN A 147 17.84 7.27 -20.57
N PRO A 148 17.28 6.67 -19.51
CA PRO A 148 15.88 6.88 -19.20
C PRO A 148 15.64 8.32 -18.77
N ILE A 149 14.67 8.97 -19.42
CA ILE A 149 14.21 10.32 -19.04
C ILE A 149 12.99 10.29 -18.14
N THR A 150 12.40 9.12 -17.95
CA THR A 150 11.28 8.89 -17.04
C THR A 150 11.82 8.59 -15.64
N PRO A 151 11.55 9.42 -14.64
CA PRO A 151 12.28 9.41 -13.36
C PRO A 151 11.77 8.38 -12.35
N TRP A 152 10.65 7.72 -12.62
CA TRP A 152 10.16 6.61 -11.77
C TRP A 152 10.94 5.30 -11.96
N SER A 153 11.86 5.27 -12.90
CA SER A 153 12.62 4.07 -13.25
C SER A 153 14.07 4.39 -13.54
N THR A 154 14.97 3.59 -13.00
CA THR A 154 16.41 3.65 -13.25
C THR A 154 16.85 2.48 -14.11
N GLY A 155 16.79 2.60 -15.41
CA GLY A 155 17.24 1.60 -16.36
C GLY A 155 16.16 0.55 -16.67
N SER A 156 15.72 0.58 -17.91
CA SER A 156 14.86 -0.40 -18.55
C SER A 156 14.95 -0.18 -20.06
N SER A 157 14.33 -1.05 -20.84
CA SER A 157 14.32 -0.91 -22.29
C SER A 157 13.31 0.16 -22.71
N SER A 158 13.58 0.84 -23.82
CA SER A 158 12.65 1.81 -24.40
C SER A 158 11.34 1.14 -24.79
N GLY A 159 10.23 1.80 -24.48
CA GLY A 159 8.89 1.31 -24.78
C GLY A 159 8.32 0.29 -23.78
N ASP A 160 9.06 -0.09 -22.74
CA ASP A 160 8.56 -0.97 -21.70
C ASP A 160 7.39 -0.34 -20.95
N PRO A 161 6.21 -0.99 -20.92
CA PRO A 161 5.02 -0.40 -20.34
C PRO A 161 5.09 -0.32 -18.82
N ILE A 162 4.52 0.75 -18.28
CA ILE A 162 4.27 0.95 -16.84
C ILE A 162 2.87 1.49 -16.63
N MET A 163 2.21 1.08 -15.55
CA MET A 163 0.97 1.66 -15.09
C MET A 163 1.13 2.14 -13.67
N ILE A 164 0.71 3.38 -13.41
CA ILE A 164 0.81 4.00 -12.09
C ILE A 164 -0.55 4.53 -11.67
N PHE A 165 -1.03 4.05 -10.53
CA PHE A 165 -2.17 4.64 -9.81
C PHE A 165 -1.61 5.45 -8.64
N ARG A 166 -2.05 6.69 -8.52
CA ARG A 166 -1.64 7.57 -7.45
C ARG A 166 -2.83 8.26 -6.80
N ASN A 167 -2.81 8.37 -5.49
CA ASN A 167 -3.80 9.13 -4.75
C ASN A 167 -3.10 10.20 -3.90
N GLY A 168 -3.25 11.46 -4.30
CA GLY A 168 -2.58 12.61 -3.71
C GLY A 168 -1.17 12.85 -4.26
N GLN A 169 -0.62 14.02 -4.00
CA GLN A 169 0.76 14.42 -4.33
C GLN A 169 1.58 14.50 -3.04
N GLY A 170 2.76 13.90 -3.06
CA GLY A 170 3.61 13.79 -1.89
C GLY A 170 4.49 14.99 -1.58
N ASP A 171 4.62 15.93 -2.50
CA ASP A 171 5.35 17.19 -2.27
C ASP A 171 4.42 18.38 -2.49
N PRO A 172 3.74 18.84 -1.44
CA PRO A 172 2.93 20.06 -1.50
C PRO A 172 3.77 21.35 -1.43
N GLY A 173 5.11 21.23 -1.46
CA GLY A 173 6.05 22.25 -0.97
C GLY A 173 5.98 23.60 -1.61
N SER A 174 5.65 23.75 -2.89
CA SER A 174 5.61 25.07 -3.54
C SER A 174 4.30 25.30 -4.28
N VAL A 175 3.73 26.46 -4.12
CA VAL A 175 2.64 26.98 -4.95
C VAL A 175 3.15 27.16 -6.38
N GLY A 176 2.32 26.89 -7.38
CA GLY A 176 2.67 27.14 -8.78
C GLY A 176 2.27 26.00 -9.73
N PHE A 177 2.56 26.22 -11.02
CA PHE A 177 2.06 25.38 -12.10
C PHE A 177 3.14 24.50 -12.73
N LYS A 178 4.34 24.46 -12.17
CA LYS A 178 5.41 23.60 -12.68
C LYS A 178 5.01 22.14 -12.56
N PRO A 179 5.00 21.38 -13.66
CA PRO A 179 4.59 19.98 -13.62
C PRO A 179 5.43 19.15 -12.65
N THR A 180 4.76 18.24 -11.94
CA THR A 180 5.38 17.26 -11.06
C THR A 180 5.37 15.87 -11.70
N ILE A 181 6.02 14.94 -11.06
CA ILE A 181 6.06 13.53 -11.45
C ILE A 181 5.66 12.67 -10.26
N GLU A 182 5.22 11.45 -10.54
CA GLU A 182 4.93 10.48 -9.49
C GLU A 182 6.22 10.12 -8.74
N ASN A 183 6.11 10.05 -7.42
CA ASN A 183 7.19 9.63 -6.54
C ASN A 183 6.68 8.63 -5.52
N ILE A 184 7.06 7.37 -5.70
CA ILE A 184 6.58 6.26 -4.86
C ILE A 184 6.86 6.45 -3.37
N ASN A 185 7.90 7.19 -3.01
CA ASN A 185 8.31 7.40 -1.61
C ASN A 185 7.63 8.60 -0.96
N LEU A 186 7.13 9.55 -1.76
CA LEU A 186 6.52 10.77 -1.27
C LEU A 186 5.00 10.79 -1.45
N ASP A 187 4.50 10.12 -2.49
CA ASP A 187 3.05 10.06 -2.75
C ASP A 187 2.33 9.31 -1.61
N PRO A 188 1.21 9.83 -1.10
CA PRO A 188 0.53 9.25 0.07
C PRO A 188 0.09 7.80 -0.12
N SER A 189 -0.34 7.44 -1.33
CA SER A 189 -0.70 6.07 -1.70
C SER A 189 -0.50 5.85 -3.19
N SER A 190 0.11 4.74 -3.56
CA SER A 190 0.35 4.41 -4.96
C SER A 190 0.40 2.91 -5.23
N VAL A 191 0.09 2.56 -6.48
CA VAL A 191 0.23 1.22 -7.03
C VAL A 191 1.02 1.34 -8.32
N TYR A 192 2.11 0.59 -8.41
CA TYR A 192 2.93 0.52 -9.62
C TYR A 192 2.85 -0.89 -10.19
N LEU A 193 2.51 -0.99 -11.47
CA LEU A 193 2.61 -2.23 -12.25
C LEU A 193 3.72 -2.03 -13.26
N THR A 194 4.80 -2.80 -13.11
CA THR A 194 6.01 -2.64 -13.92
C THR A 194 6.24 -3.82 -14.84
N SER A 195 7.01 -3.64 -15.88
CA SER A 195 7.53 -4.71 -16.76
C SER A 195 9.02 -4.98 -16.49
N THR A 196 9.89 -3.99 -16.69
CA THR A 196 11.33 -4.09 -16.49
C THR A 196 11.92 -2.93 -15.70
N GLN A 197 11.06 -2.00 -15.27
CA GLN A 197 11.49 -0.81 -14.54
C GLN A 197 12.02 -1.18 -13.15
N LYS A 198 13.11 -0.56 -12.76
CA LYS A 198 13.66 -0.59 -11.40
C LYS A 198 13.09 0.59 -10.62
N ILE A 199 12.19 0.32 -9.72
CA ILE A 199 11.49 1.37 -8.97
C ILE A 199 12.28 1.73 -7.72
N PRO A 200 12.62 3.02 -7.49
CA PRO A 200 13.44 3.46 -6.36
C PRO A 200 12.63 3.50 -5.05
N LEU A 201 11.98 2.37 -4.70
CA LEU A 201 11.22 2.23 -3.46
C LEU A 201 12.15 2.16 -2.26
N GLN A 202 11.93 3.02 -1.28
CA GLN A 202 12.50 2.91 0.06
C GLN A 202 11.61 1.98 0.89
N ALA A 203 11.98 0.70 0.97
CA ALA A 203 11.22 -0.25 1.75
C ALA A 203 11.29 0.09 3.26
N ALA A 204 10.19 -0.07 3.98
CA ALA A 204 10.13 0.17 5.43
C ALA A 204 11.12 -0.73 6.20
N SER A 205 11.36 -1.94 5.71
CA SER A 205 12.40 -2.84 6.20
C SER A 205 12.98 -3.63 5.04
N SER A 206 14.29 -3.73 5.00
CA SER A 206 15.06 -4.54 4.03
C SER A 206 15.96 -5.57 4.72
N ASN A 207 15.66 -5.90 5.97
CA ASN A 207 16.40 -6.89 6.74
C ASN A 207 15.92 -8.29 6.36
N TYR A 208 16.74 -9.02 5.63
CA TYR A 208 16.44 -10.38 5.18
C TYR A 208 17.24 -11.44 5.96
N PHE A 209 17.39 -11.25 7.27
CA PHE A 209 18.20 -12.13 8.14
C PHE A 209 17.69 -13.58 8.18
N SER A 210 16.39 -13.78 8.00
CA SER A 210 15.78 -15.12 7.96
C SER A 210 16.09 -15.92 6.69
N TYR A 211 16.59 -15.29 5.64
CA TYR A 211 16.97 -16.00 4.42
C TYR A 211 18.24 -16.80 4.64
N LYS A 212 18.13 -18.12 4.45
CA LYS A 212 19.27 -19.02 4.60
C LYS A 212 20.26 -18.87 3.44
N ASP A 213 19.73 -18.79 2.23
CA ASP A 213 20.50 -18.64 1.00
C ASP A 213 20.39 -17.19 0.47
N ASN A 214 20.17 -17.03 -0.81
CA ASN A 214 20.12 -15.72 -1.44
C ASN A 214 18.84 -14.95 -1.06
N PRO A 215 18.95 -13.77 -0.43
CA PRO A 215 17.81 -12.92 -0.18
C PRO A 215 17.19 -12.42 -1.49
N PRO A 216 15.91 -11.98 -1.48
CA PRO A 216 15.30 -11.40 -2.65
C PRO A 216 16.00 -10.11 -3.06
N THR A 217 16.05 -9.86 -4.36
CA THR A 217 16.52 -8.58 -4.90
C THR A 217 15.56 -7.47 -4.45
N ASN A 218 16.09 -6.36 -3.97
CA ASN A 218 15.29 -5.20 -3.61
C ASN A 218 14.55 -4.63 -4.83
N PRO A 219 13.38 -4.00 -4.65
CA PRO A 219 12.63 -3.37 -5.75
C PRO A 219 13.44 -2.37 -6.56
N THR A 220 14.40 -1.69 -5.94
CA THR A 220 15.32 -0.75 -6.56
C THR A 220 16.23 -1.39 -7.63
N ASP A 221 16.56 -2.65 -7.43
CA ASP A 221 17.51 -3.38 -8.29
C ASP A 221 16.84 -4.42 -9.16
N TYR A 222 15.61 -4.79 -8.84
CA TYR A 222 14.86 -5.82 -9.55
C TYR A 222 14.29 -5.27 -10.86
N ALA A 223 14.86 -5.70 -11.99
CA ALA A 223 14.42 -5.35 -13.33
C ALA A 223 13.44 -6.42 -13.86
N GLY A 224 12.22 -6.46 -13.36
CA GLY A 224 11.25 -7.47 -13.75
C GLY A 224 9.81 -7.04 -13.50
N LYS A 225 8.89 -7.94 -13.82
CA LYS A 225 7.46 -7.72 -13.61
C LYS A 225 7.14 -7.68 -12.12
N GLN A 226 6.64 -6.55 -11.63
CA GLN A 226 6.29 -6.34 -10.22
C GLN A 226 4.94 -5.65 -10.10
N ILE A 227 4.24 -5.92 -9.00
CA ILE A 227 3.17 -5.08 -8.48
C ILE A 227 3.65 -4.56 -7.14
N ILE A 228 3.80 -3.24 -7.03
CA ILE A 228 4.23 -2.58 -5.80
C ILE A 228 3.05 -1.77 -5.26
N LEU A 229 2.68 -2.06 -4.02
CA LEU A 229 1.67 -1.31 -3.26
C LEU A 229 2.41 -0.52 -2.19
N ASN A 230 2.34 0.80 -2.23
CA ASN A 230 2.96 1.68 -1.23
C ASN A 230 1.94 2.64 -0.64
N SER A 231 1.83 2.63 0.68
CA SER A 231 0.91 3.50 1.43
C SER A 231 1.30 3.53 2.90
N GLY A 232 0.78 4.52 3.63
CA GLY A 232 0.91 4.57 5.09
C GLY A 232 0.27 3.39 5.81
N ARG A 233 -0.72 2.70 5.21
CA ARG A 233 -1.34 1.48 5.73
C ARG A 233 -1.90 0.64 4.60
N LEU A 234 -1.67 -0.67 4.66
CA LEU A 234 -2.31 -1.66 3.79
C LEU A 234 -3.23 -2.56 4.62
N VAL A 235 -4.43 -2.81 4.11
CA VAL A 235 -5.41 -3.70 4.71
C VAL A 235 -5.84 -4.72 3.67
N PHE A 236 -5.60 -6.00 3.96
CA PHE A 236 -6.11 -7.12 3.18
C PHE A 236 -7.21 -7.78 4.00
N ASN A 237 -8.43 -7.76 3.53
CA ASN A 237 -9.59 -8.29 4.24
C ASN A 237 -10.47 -9.11 3.31
N THR A 238 -10.84 -10.30 3.75
CA THR A 238 -11.82 -11.16 3.08
C THR A 238 -12.99 -11.39 4.03
N THR A 239 -14.22 -11.37 3.52
CA THR A 239 -15.43 -11.50 4.35
C THR A 239 -16.08 -12.88 4.26
N GLN A 240 -15.72 -13.69 3.27
CA GLN A 240 -16.39 -14.97 2.98
C GLN A 240 -15.44 -16.12 2.72
N ASP A 241 -14.17 -15.85 2.38
CA ASP A 241 -13.25 -16.89 1.97
C ASP A 241 -11.82 -16.57 2.41
N HIS A 242 -10.87 -17.36 2.02
CA HIS A 242 -9.48 -17.32 2.44
C HIS A 242 -8.68 -16.17 1.79
N LEU A 243 -7.68 -15.69 2.48
CA LEU A 243 -6.56 -14.94 1.90
C LEU A 243 -5.45 -15.94 1.54
N LEU A 244 -5.21 -16.14 0.24
CA LEU A 244 -4.22 -17.09 -0.26
C LEU A 244 -2.95 -16.34 -0.69
N LEU A 245 -1.82 -16.66 -0.08
CA LEU A 245 -0.49 -16.20 -0.45
C LEU A 245 0.34 -17.38 -0.92
N SER A 246 0.73 -17.39 -2.19
CA SER A 246 1.48 -18.49 -2.82
C SER A 246 2.69 -17.94 -3.56
N SER A 247 3.82 -18.62 -3.44
CA SER A 247 5.07 -18.28 -4.10
C SER A 247 5.88 -19.51 -4.45
N THR A 248 6.53 -19.51 -5.61
CA THR A 248 7.46 -20.58 -6.02
C THR A 248 8.75 -20.61 -5.21
N LYS A 249 9.16 -19.48 -4.62
CA LYS A 249 10.42 -19.40 -3.87
C LYS A 249 10.16 -19.27 -2.38
N SER A 250 9.59 -18.16 -1.95
CA SER A 250 9.41 -17.87 -0.53
C SER A 250 8.36 -16.78 -0.33
N ILE A 251 7.74 -16.76 0.85
CA ILE A 251 6.95 -15.65 1.36
C ILE A 251 7.73 -15.04 2.51
N ASN A 252 8.05 -13.74 2.41
CA ASN A 252 8.77 -13.02 3.43
C ASN A 252 7.85 -12.01 4.12
N LEU A 253 7.74 -12.15 5.44
CA LEU A 253 7.09 -11.17 6.30
C LEU A 253 8.18 -10.44 7.08
N ASN A 254 8.41 -9.18 6.74
CA ASN A 254 9.48 -8.37 7.30
C ASN A 254 8.91 -7.16 8.03
N SER A 255 9.26 -6.99 9.28
CA SER A 255 8.84 -5.89 10.14
C SER A 255 10.01 -5.39 10.97
N LEU A 256 10.05 -4.08 11.25
CA LEU A 256 11.03 -3.50 12.18
C LEU A 256 10.68 -3.78 13.66
N SER A 257 9.47 -4.25 13.94
CA SER A 257 9.00 -4.54 15.29
C SER A 257 8.56 -6.00 15.38
N THR A 258 7.27 -6.28 15.31
CA THR A 258 6.69 -7.60 15.56
C THR A 258 5.86 -8.08 14.36
N VAL A 259 5.78 -9.39 14.23
CA VAL A 259 4.74 -10.05 13.41
C VAL A 259 3.79 -10.74 14.39
N ASN A 260 2.55 -10.26 14.47
CA ASN A 260 1.52 -10.81 15.34
C ASN A 260 0.57 -11.69 14.53
N ILE A 261 0.24 -12.85 15.08
CA ILE A 261 -0.69 -13.82 14.48
C ILE A 261 -1.74 -14.15 15.54
N ASP A 262 -2.97 -13.71 15.31
CA ASP A 262 -4.12 -14.00 16.15
C ASP A 262 -5.02 -14.99 15.42
N ALA A 263 -5.12 -16.21 15.92
CA ALA A 263 -5.94 -17.26 15.32
C ALA A 263 -6.34 -18.28 16.39
N THR A 264 -7.40 -19.04 16.12
CA THR A 264 -7.77 -20.19 16.98
C THR A 264 -6.72 -21.29 16.93
N GLY A 265 -6.00 -21.41 15.82
CA GLY A 265 -4.90 -22.37 15.66
C GLY A 265 -3.94 -21.92 14.57
N LEU A 266 -2.67 -22.24 14.76
CA LEU A 266 -1.60 -22.07 13.76
C LEU A 266 -1.08 -23.44 13.37
N VAL A 267 -1.21 -23.81 12.08
CA VAL A 267 -0.67 -25.04 11.53
C VAL A 267 0.52 -24.71 10.66
N VAL A 268 1.68 -25.26 10.99
CA VAL A 268 2.92 -25.13 10.22
C VAL A 268 3.35 -26.52 9.78
N GLN A 269 3.22 -26.80 8.49
CA GLN A 269 3.67 -28.08 7.91
C GLN A 269 4.96 -27.85 7.15
N THR A 270 6.05 -28.33 7.69
CA THR A 270 7.40 -28.17 7.12
C THR A 270 8.31 -29.27 7.64
N ASN A 271 9.40 -29.55 6.91
CA ASN A 271 10.43 -30.47 7.36
C ASN A 271 11.30 -29.90 8.50
N ASN A 272 11.49 -28.58 8.53
CA ASN A 272 12.35 -27.91 9.51
C ASN A 272 11.76 -26.58 9.95
N ILE A 273 11.78 -26.31 11.24
CA ILE A 273 11.43 -25.00 11.83
C ILE A 273 12.69 -24.47 12.53
N TYR A 274 13.15 -23.31 12.11
CA TYR A 274 14.27 -22.62 12.73
C TYR A 274 13.73 -21.49 13.59
N LEU A 275 13.93 -21.56 14.91
CA LEU A 275 13.51 -20.53 15.85
C LEU A 275 14.72 -19.75 16.37
N GLY A 276 14.63 -18.43 16.31
CA GLY A 276 15.66 -17.51 16.78
C GLY A 276 16.77 -17.22 15.76
N SER A 277 17.20 -18.17 14.96
CA SER A 277 18.23 -17.98 13.93
C SER A 277 18.02 -18.93 12.75
N LYS A 278 18.40 -18.49 11.53
CA LYS A 278 18.43 -19.37 10.34
C LYS A 278 19.46 -20.49 10.43
N SER A 279 20.38 -20.42 11.35
CA SER A 279 21.43 -21.40 11.64
C SER A 279 21.18 -22.14 12.96
N ALA A 280 19.96 -22.08 13.51
CA ALA A 280 19.61 -22.84 14.70
C ALA A 280 19.75 -24.35 14.41
N ASP A 281 20.54 -25.03 15.20
CA ASP A 281 20.87 -26.45 15.10
C ASP A 281 20.45 -27.26 16.32
N GLU A 282 20.04 -26.58 17.41
CA GLU A 282 19.52 -27.23 18.62
C GLU A 282 18.11 -27.78 18.38
N PRO A 283 17.93 -29.10 18.54
CA PRO A 283 16.61 -29.71 18.34
C PRO A 283 15.63 -29.29 19.44
N LEU A 284 14.38 -29.12 19.07
CA LEU A 284 13.30 -28.94 20.03
C LEU A 284 13.04 -30.27 20.75
N VAL A 285 12.87 -30.20 22.07
CA VAL A 285 12.52 -31.36 22.87
C VAL A 285 11.09 -31.80 22.57
N LEU A 286 10.90 -33.04 22.14
CA LEU A 286 9.58 -33.67 22.03
C LEU A 286 9.02 -33.88 23.42
N GLY A 287 7.98 -33.15 23.80
CA GLY A 287 7.44 -33.14 25.16
C GLY A 287 7.04 -34.52 25.66
N SER A 288 6.31 -35.32 24.86
CA SER A 288 5.91 -36.67 25.22
C SER A 288 7.09 -37.62 25.41
N THR A 289 8.10 -37.54 24.53
CA THR A 289 9.33 -38.34 24.64
C THR A 289 10.14 -37.95 25.87
N ALA A 290 10.28 -36.65 26.15
CA ALA A 290 10.95 -36.16 27.32
C ALA A 290 10.28 -36.64 28.62
N VAL A 291 8.94 -36.61 28.67
CA VAL A 291 8.16 -37.14 29.82
C VAL A 291 8.39 -38.65 29.99
N ALA A 292 8.39 -39.41 28.88
CA ALA A 292 8.65 -40.86 28.96
C ALA A 292 10.05 -41.16 29.47
N GLN A 293 11.08 -40.45 29.01
CA GLN A 293 12.46 -40.64 29.52
C GLN A 293 12.61 -40.22 30.98
N LEU A 294 11.98 -39.13 31.38
CA LEU A 294 11.97 -38.72 32.79
C LEU A 294 11.22 -39.72 33.68
N GLN A 295 10.11 -40.30 33.17
CA GLN A 295 9.38 -41.35 33.89
C GLN A 295 10.26 -42.59 34.12
N GLU A 296 11.04 -43.00 33.11
CA GLU A 296 11.98 -44.11 33.24
C GLU A 296 13.04 -43.82 34.33
N VAL A 297 13.58 -42.60 34.34
CA VAL A 297 14.51 -42.18 35.40
C VAL A 297 13.86 -42.22 36.80
N VAL A 298 12.60 -41.78 36.89
CA VAL A 298 11.84 -41.85 38.14
C VAL A 298 11.66 -43.30 38.60
N ASP A 299 11.35 -44.24 37.68
CA ASP A 299 11.15 -45.63 38.01
C ASP A 299 12.43 -46.36 38.37
N ILE A 300 13.58 -45.99 37.76
CA ILE A 300 14.92 -46.44 38.17
C ILE A 300 15.23 -45.98 39.57
N LEU A 301 14.98 -44.68 39.88
CA LEU A 301 15.20 -44.13 41.21
C LEU A 301 14.33 -44.80 42.29
N LYS A 302 13.06 -45.09 41.98
CA LYS A 302 12.16 -45.87 42.88
C LYS A 302 12.70 -47.26 43.15
N THR A 303 13.20 -47.92 42.10
CA THR A 303 13.81 -49.26 42.25
C THR A 303 15.03 -49.23 43.15
N LEU A 304 15.92 -48.25 42.95
CA LEU A 304 17.10 -48.04 43.81
C LEU A 304 16.70 -47.77 45.28
N LEU A 305 15.75 -46.89 45.50
CA LEU A 305 15.24 -46.57 46.81
C LEU A 305 14.61 -47.77 47.54
N ASN A 306 13.86 -48.63 46.77
CA ASN A 306 13.33 -49.86 47.33
C ASN A 306 14.44 -50.83 47.74
N ALA A 307 15.51 -50.95 46.94
CA ALA A 307 16.68 -51.72 47.34
C ALA A 307 17.37 -51.15 48.62
N CYS A 308 17.50 -49.83 48.72
CA CYS A 308 18.00 -49.18 49.93
C CYS A 308 17.10 -49.44 51.14
N LYS A 309 15.80 -49.43 50.97
CA LYS A 309 14.82 -49.74 52.03
C LYS A 309 14.99 -51.12 52.61
N THR A 310 15.36 -52.08 51.79
CA THR A 310 15.56 -53.48 52.22
C THR A 310 16.99 -53.80 52.60
N ALA A 311 17.92 -52.86 52.45
CA ALA A 311 19.31 -53.07 52.83
C ALA A 311 19.45 -53.39 54.35
N ALA A 312 20.26 -54.38 54.64
CA ALA A 312 20.48 -54.85 55.99
C ALA A 312 21.96 -54.90 56.30
N ASN A 313 22.32 -54.72 57.62
CA ASN A 313 23.65 -54.74 58.09
C ASN A 313 23.95 -55.95 59.04
N GLY A 314 23.39 -57.09 58.69
CA GLY A 314 23.61 -58.34 59.47
C GLY A 314 22.64 -58.57 60.64
N GLY A 315 21.85 -57.60 61.03
CA GLY A 315 20.88 -57.68 62.14
C GLY A 315 19.46 -57.23 61.76
N GLY A 316 19.26 -56.79 60.54
CA GLY A 316 17.97 -56.29 60.07
C GLY A 316 18.13 -55.01 59.24
N PRO A 317 17.03 -54.48 58.67
CA PRO A 317 17.02 -53.24 57.85
C PRO A 317 17.60 -52.06 58.63
N ILE A 318 18.36 -51.17 57.97
CA ILE A 318 18.94 -49.96 58.54
C ILE A 318 17.82 -48.90 58.68
N PRO A 319 17.35 -48.56 59.91
CA PRO A 319 16.12 -47.76 60.08
C PRO A 319 16.24 -46.34 59.49
N SER A 320 17.42 -45.72 59.60
CA SER A 320 17.64 -44.39 59.01
C SER A 320 17.59 -44.36 57.49
N LEU A 321 18.08 -45.44 56.84
CA LEU A 321 18.07 -45.58 55.40
C LEU A 321 16.64 -45.93 54.92
N GLN A 322 15.92 -46.78 55.64
CA GLN A 322 14.55 -47.13 55.38
C GLN A 322 13.63 -45.90 55.43
N GLY A 323 13.68 -45.13 56.50
CA GLY A 323 12.86 -43.93 56.66
C GLY A 323 13.13 -42.86 55.60
N SER A 324 14.40 -42.65 55.23
CA SER A 324 14.75 -41.75 54.12
C SER A 324 14.25 -42.22 52.79
N ALA A 325 14.33 -43.51 52.49
CA ALA A 325 13.84 -44.11 51.25
C ALA A 325 12.32 -43.99 51.15
N ASP A 326 11.58 -44.21 52.22
CA ASP A 326 10.10 -44.07 52.24
C ASP A 326 9.64 -42.63 51.93
N ILE A 327 10.32 -41.65 52.49
CA ILE A 327 10.02 -40.23 52.20
C ILE A 327 10.26 -39.92 50.72
N LEU A 328 11.40 -40.34 50.17
CA LEU A 328 11.74 -40.09 48.77
C LEU A 328 10.82 -40.81 47.79
N ILE A 329 10.45 -42.09 48.07
CA ILE A 329 9.49 -42.82 47.26
C ILE A 329 8.11 -42.11 47.22
N THR A 330 7.68 -41.63 48.42
CA THR A 330 6.42 -40.86 48.49
C THR A 330 6.47 -39.58 47.64
N ARG A 331 7.59 -38.85 47.64
CA ARG A 331 7.78 -37.67 46.80
C ARG A 331 7.76 -38.04 45.31
N LEU A 332 8.46 -39.09 44.91
CA LEU A 332 8.50 -39.57 43.52
C LEU A 332 7.12 -40.06 43.02
N ASN A 333 6.33 -40.65 43.92
CA ASN A 333 4.98 -41.08 43.57
C ASN A 333 4.00 -39.93 43.36
N ASN A 334 4.28 -38.77 43.98
CA ASN A 334 3.48 -37.58 43.84
C ASN A 334 3.98 -36.66 42.67
N LEU A 335 5.04 -37.07 41.97
CA LEU A 335 5.57 -36.32 40.83
C LEU A 335 4.71 -36.60 39.60
N ASP A 336 4.06 -35.56 39.08
CA ASP A 336 3.26 -35.61 37.88
C ASP A 336 4.01 -34.94 36.71
N LEU A 337 4.70 -35.73 35.94
CA LEU A 337 5.50 -35.25 34.81
C LEU A 337 4.60 -34.81 33.62
N THR A 338 3.34 -35.20 33.59
CA THR A 338 2.45 -34.76 32.50
C THR A 338 2.12 -33.27 32.55
N LYS A 339 2.29 -32.65 33.74
CA LYS A 339 2.19 -31.18 33.92
C LYS A 339 3.26 -30.41 33.16
N MET A 340 4.33 -31.06 32.72
CA MET A 340 5.35 -30.44 31.87
C MET A 340 4.91 -30.31 30.40
N LEU A 341 3.86 -31.04 30.00
CA LEU A 341 3.32 -30.97 28.64
C LEU A 341 2.40 -29.77 28.50
N SER A 342 2.54 -29.04 27.42
CA SER A 342 1.59 -27.99 27.05
C SER A 342 0.26 -28.60 26.60
N ASN A 343 -0.84 -28.06 27.12
CA ASN A 343 -2.16 -28.42 26.66
C ASN A 343 -2.53 -27.79 25.30
N TYR A 344 -1.72 -26.86 24.82
CA TYR A 344 -2.04 -26.02 23.66
C TYR A 344 -1.03 -26.13 22.51
N ASN A 345 0.19 -26.62 22.78
CA ASN A 345 1.25 -26.71 21.78
C ASN A 345 1.55 -28.17 21.47
N TYR A 346 1.31 -28.59 20.24
CA TYR A 346 1.61 -29.94 19.76
C TYR A 346 2.68 -29.88 18.68
N THR A 347 3.67 -30.74 18.78
CA THR A 347 4.68 -31.01 17.74
C THR A 347 4.52 -32.45 17.28
N VAL A 348 4.70 -32.67 15.95
CA VAL A 348 4.65 -34.00 15.35
C VAL A 348 6.03 -34.64 15.41
#